data_89eb603a5bb73c6991a7949e131c6c43
#
_entry.id   89eb603a5bb73c6991a7949e131c6c43
#
_cell.length_a   1.000
_cell.length_b   1.000
_cell.length_c   1.000
_cell.angle_alpha   90.00
_cell.angle_beta   90.00
_cell.angle_gamma   90.00
#
_symmetry.space_group_name_H-M   'P 1'
#
loop_
_entity.id
_entity.type
_entity.pdbx_description
1 polymer ?
#
loop_
_entity_poly.entity_id
_entity_poly.type
_entity_poly.pdbx_seq_one_letter_code
_entity_poly.pdbx_strand_id
1 'polypeptide(L)'
;MSEILKISGLWGGYKEGVDILRGIDMTIQEGEAVGIIGLNGSGKSTLGKAIMNMIPIRRGEILFNGESIMNLPTHELVHKGISIMQQGGQVFQNLSVWENLEIAFGSNMNDSFDQLQQIIPMLQKSKSELKHKMADKLSGGQRHQLALAMTLATGPRLVILDEPSAGLSPIAVDEMYSVLKIVREELKITILLIEQNVAKAIGFCDTGILLRQGEAISLLSDNKLEIINNEFFNIH
;
A
#
# COMPACT_ATOMS: atom_id res chain seq x y z
N MET A 1 17.39 13.17 -3.23
CA MET A 1 16.64 11.91 -3.17
C MET A 1 16.45 11.45 -4.60
N SER A 2 16.51 10.15 -4.89
CA SER A 2 16.29 9.60 -6.23
C SER A 2 14.79 9.34 -6.44
N GLU A 3 14.32 9.57 -7.67
CA GLU A 3 12.96 9.25 -8.08
C GLU A 3 12.82 7.72 -8.19
N ILE A 4 11.91 7.12 -7.42
CA ILE A 4 11.66 5.68 -7.45
C ILE A 4 10.49 5.32 -8.36
N LEU A 5 9.43 6.13 -8.35
CA LEU A 5 8.24 5.94 -9.20
C LEU A 5 7.87 7.26 -9.88
N LYS A 6 7.65 7.21 -11.19
CA LYS A 6 7.09 8.32 -11.97
C LYS A 6 5.93 7.84 -12.82
N ILE A 7 4.84 8.55 -12.74
CA ILE A 7 3.64 8.33 -13.55
C ILE A 7 3.39 9.56 -14.38
N SER A 8 3.19 9.38 -15.70
CA SER A 8 2.95 10.47 -16.65
C SER A 8 1.73 10.16 -17.50
N GLY A 9 0.71 11.02 -17.39
CA GLY A 9 -0.51 10.94 -18.18
C GLY A 9 -1.22 9.59 -18.09
N LEU A 10 -1.31 8.97 -16.91
CA LEU A 10 -1.91 7.65 -16.75
C LEU A 10 -3.44 7.71 -16.85
N TRP A 11 -3.97 7.01 -17.84
CA TRP A 11 -5.39 6.72 -18.00
C TRP A 11 -5.62 5.23 -17.78
N GLY A 12 -6.77 4.85 -17.21
CA GLY A 12 -7.05 3.43 -17.04
C GLY A 12 -8.38 3.10 -16.40
N GLY A 13 -8.79 1.85 -16.59
CA GLY A 13 -10.05 1.34 -16.08
C GLY A 13 -10.21 -0.16 -16.30
N TYR A 14 -11.41 -0.66 -16.02
CA TYR A 14 -11.74 -2.09 -16.10
C TYR A 14 -12.53 -2.46 -17.36
N LYS A 15 -13.08 -1.46 -18.07
CA LYS A 15 -13.89 -1.66 -19.25
C LYS A 15 -13.49 -0.63 -20.31
N GLU A 16 -13.41 -1.06 -21.57
CA GLU A 16 -13.10 -0.19 -22.70
C GLU A 16 -14.06 0.99 -22.77
N GLY A 17 -13.54 2.19 -23.02
CA GLY A 17 -14.31 3.43 -23.05
C GLY A 17 -14.72 3.98 -21.68
N VAL A 18 -14.37 3.34 -20.57
CA VAL A 18 -14.69 3.81 -19.22
C VAL A 18 -13.39 4.01 -18.42
N ASP A 19 -12.87 5.25 -18.46
CA ASP A 19 -11.67 5.61 -17.71
C ASP A 19 -12.02 6.04 -16.28
N ILE A 20 -11.48 5.28 -15.32
CA ILE A 20 -11.53 5.60 -13.89
C ILE A 20 -10.38 6.53 -13.52
N LEU A 21 -9.19 6.28 -14.09
CA LEU A 21 -8.03 7.17 -13.98
C LEU A 21 -7.96 8.06 -15.21
N ARG A 22 -7.70 9.36 -15.01
CA ARG A 22 -7.82 10.37 -16.06
C ARG A 22 -6.61 11.31 -16.06
N GLY A 23 -5.54 10.89 -16.74
CA GLY A 23 -4.34 11.71 -16.90
C GLY A 23 -3.61 11.95 -15.59
N ILE A 24 -3.37 10.89 -14.80
CA ILE A 24 -2.64 10.99 -13.53
C ILE A 24 -1.17 11.28 -13.80
N ASP A 25 -0.67 12.36 -13.19
CA ASP A 25 0.74 12.69 -13.11
C ASP A 25 1.17 12.70 -11.64
N MET A 26 2.23 11.94 -11.30
CA MET A 26 2.81 11.93 -9.97
C MET A 26 4.23 11.38 -9.95
N THR A 27 4.99 11.80 -8.94
CA THR A 27 6.36 11.31 -8.69
C THR A 27 6.51 10.98 -7.22
N ILE A 28 7.20 9.88 -6.92
CA ILE A 28 7.54 9.46 -5.55
C ILE A 28 9.06 9.38 -5.45
N GLN A 29 9.62 9.98 -4.40
CA GLN A 29 11.04 9.88 -4.09
C GLN A 29 11.34 8.63 -3.25
N GLU A 30 12.54 8.09 -3.38
CA GLU A 30 12.97 6.92 -2.58
C GLU A 30 12.95 7.25 -1.07
N GLY A 31 12.33 6.36 -0.27
CA GLY A 31 12.14 6.53 1.17
C GLY A 31 11.00 7.47 1.56
N GLU A 32 10.31 8.08 0.57
CA GLU A 32 9.16 8.94 0.83
C GLU A 32 7.90 8.13 1.18
N ALA A 33 7.04 8.67 2.04
CA ALA A 33 5.68 8.20 2.23
C ALA A 33 4.71 9.18 1.57
N VAL A 34 4.02 8.74 0.52
CA VAL A 34 3.04 9.53 -0.23
C VAL A 34 1.63 9.03 0.07
N GLY A 35 0.74 9.93 0.50
CA GLY A 35 -0.65 9.61 0.77
C GLY A 35 -1.56 9.93 -0.41
N ILE A 36 -2.31 8.93 -0.90
CA ILE A 36 -3.42 9.13 -1.85
C ILE A 36 -4.71 9.17 -1.05
N ILE A 37 -5.33 10.32 -0.97
CA ILE A 37 -6.60 10.51 -0.28
C ILE A 37 -7.72 10.85 -1.27
N GLY A 38 -8.97 10.64 -0.91
CA GLY A 38 -10.13 10.96 -1.76
C GLY A 38 -11.37 10.19 -1.31
N LEU A 39 -12.52 10.59 -1.83
CA LEU A 39 -13.79 9.93 -1.55
C LEU A 39 -13.85 8.52 -2.13
N ASN A 40 -14.83 7.73 -1.66
CA ASN A 40 -15.09 6.41 -2.23
C ASN A 40 -15.44 6.53 -3.72
N GLY A 41 -14.87 5.63 -4.54
CA GLY A 41 -15.06 5.66 -5.99
C GLY A 41 -14.21 6.70 -6.73
N SER A 42 -13.33 7.45 -6.07
CA SER A 42 -12.45 8.43 -6.76
C SER A 42 -11.35 7.80 -7.63
N GLY A 43 -11.10 6.48 -7.49
CA GLY A 43 -10.09 5.77 -8.27
C GLY A 43 -8.83 5.35 -7.50
N LYS A 44 -8.75 5.57 -6.17
CA LYS A 44 -7.57 5.30 -5.35
C LYS A 44 -7.04 3.86 -5.48
N SER A 45 -7.88 2.87 -5.19
CA SER A 45 -7.50 1.45 -5.33
C SER A 45 -7.22 1.07 -6.78
N THR A 46 -7.86 1.74 -7.75
CA THR A 46 -7.59 1.56 -9.18
C THR A 46 -6.18 2.04 -9.52
N LEU A 47 -5.71 3.14 -8.93
CA LEU A 47 -4.34 3.62 -9.11
C LEU A 47 -3.32 2.61 -8.60
N GLY A 48 -3.47 2.09 -7.37
CA GLY A 48 -2.59 1.04 -6.83
C GLY A 48 -2.56 -0.21 -7.71
N LYS A 49 -3.74 -0.65 -8.17
CA LYS A 49 -3.86 -1.79 -9.08
C LYS A 49 -3.28 -1.50 -10.47
N ALA A 50 -3.38 -0.26 -10.97
CA ALA A 50 -2.77 0.14 -12.23
C ALA A 50 -1.25 0.06 -12.19
N ILE A 51 -0.62 0.52 -11.10
CA ILE A 51 0.83 0.42 -10.88
C ILE A 51 1.27 -1.05 -10.89
N MET A 52 0.49 -1.93 -10.26
CA MET A 52 0.76 -3.38 -10.19
C MET A 52 0.33 -4.18 -11.44
N ASN A 53 -0.08 -3.49 -12.51
CA ASN A 53 -0.58 -4.14 -13.73
C ASN A 53 -1.75 -5.11 -13.50
N MET A 54 -2.64 -4.76 -12.57
CA MET A 54 -3.80 -5.58 -12.18
C MET A 54 -5.12 -5.07 -12.78
N ILE A 55 -5.08 -4.09 -13.68
CA ILE A 55 -6.23 -3.62 -14.46
C ILE A 55 -5.97 -3.81 -15.96
N PRO A 56 -7.01 -4.13 -16.76
CA PRO A 56 -6.82 -4.52 -18.15
C PRO A 56 -6.48 -3.36 -19.09
N ILE A 57 -6.94 -2.14 -18.78
CA ILE A 57 -6.81 -0.98 -19.66
C ILE A 57 -5.95 0.07 -18.96
N ARG A 58 -4.82 0.41 -19.60
CA ARG A 58 -3.90 1.45 -19.15
C ARG A 58 -3.24 2.12 -20.34
N ARG A 59 -3.15 3.45 -20.29
CA ARG A 59 -2.46 4.29 -21.26
C ARG A 59 -1.65 5.33 -20.52
N GLY A 60 -0.58 5.82 -21.09
CA GLY A 60 0.37 6.71 -20.46
C GLY A 60 1.67 5.99 -20.14
N GLU A 61 2.40 6.45 -19.14
CA GLU A 61 3.68 5.88 -18.76
C GLU A 61 3.79 5.70 -17.23
N ILE A 62 4.37 4.57 -16.82
CA ILE A 62 4.77 4.32 -15.42
C ILE A 62 6.23 3.85 -15.46
N LEU A 63 7.11 4.64 -14.84
CA LEU A 63 8.53 4.30 -14.67
C LEU A 63 8.80 3.93 -13.23
N PHE A 64 9.50 2.83 -13.02
CA PHE A 64 10.04 2.41 -11.71
C PHE A 64 11.56 2.33 -11.81
N ASN A 65 12.27 3.11 -10.99
CA ASN A 65 13.72 3.32 -11.10
C ASN A 65 14.16 3.73 -12.53
N GLY A 66 13.38 4.55 -13.22
CA GLY A 66 13.65 5.00 -14.58
C GLY A 66 13.31 4.01 -15.68
N GLU A 67 12.86 2.79 -15.37
CA GLU A 67 12.47 1.78 -16.35
C GLU A 67 10.95 1.66 -16.46
N SER A 68 10.44 1.54 -17.70
CA SER A 68 9.00 1.37 -17.92
C SER A 68 8.52 0.01 -17.42
N ILE A 69 7.43 0.05 -16.65
CA ILE A 69 6.78 -1.15 -16.09
C ILE A 69 5.41 -1.44 -16.71
N MET A 70 5.02 -0.68 -17.73
CA MET A 70 3.67 -0.77 -18.32
C MET A 70 3.29 -2.15 -18.86
N ASN A 71 4.26 -2.91 -19.37
CA ASN A 71 4.03 -4.21 -20.03
C ASN A 71 4.52 -5.40 -19.20
N LEU A 72 4.99 -5.18 -17.98
CA LEU A 72 5.49 -6.25 -17.12
C LEU A 72 4.32 -6.93 -16.39
N PRO A 73 4.28 -8.26 -16.31
CA PRO A 73 3.29 -8.95 -15.49
C PRO A 73 3.53 -8.71 -14.01
N THR A 74 2.49 -8.81 -13.19
CA THR A 74 2.53 -8.49 -11.75
C THR A 74 3.68 -9.20 -10.99
N HIS A 75 3.96 -10.46 -11.30
CA HIS A 75 5.03 -11.21 -10.63
C HIS A 75 6.43 -10.62 -10.91
N GLU A 76 6.69 -10.09 -12.12
CA GLU A 76 7.94 -9.40 -12.42
C GLU A 76 8.06 -8.06 -11.66
N LEU A 77 6.94 -7.36 -11.45
CA LEU A 77 6.91 -6.15 -10.61
C LEU A 77 7.31 -6.47 -9.16
N VAL A 78 6.84 -7.60 -8.64
CA VAL A 78 7.24 -8.07 -7.30
C VAL A 78 8.74 -8.35 -7.27
N HIS A 79 9.31 -9.03 -8.27
CA HIS A 79 10.76 -9.26 -8.38
C HIS A 79 11.58 -7.96 -8.54
N LYS A 80 11.01 -6.93 -9.16
CA LYS A 80 11.63 -5.60 -9.24
C LYS A 80 11.57 -4.83 -7.92
N GLY A 81 10.81 -5.29 -6.92
CA GLY A 81 10.71 -4.69 -5.61
C GLY A 81 9.48 -3.79 -5.40
N ILE A 82 8.37 -4.05 -6.10
CA ILE A 82 7.09 -3.41 -5.84
C ILE A 82 6.13 -4.43 -5.27
N SER A 83 5.52 -4.15 -4.11
CA SER A 83 4.50 -5.01 -3.51
C SER A 83 3.24 -4.23 -3.17
N ILE A 84 2.11 -4.92 -3.08
CA ILE A 84 0.82 -4.32 -2.71
C ILE A 84 0.13 -5.13 -1.62
N MET A 85 -0.28 -4.44 -0.55
CA MET A 85 -1.25 -4.94 0.42
C MET A 85 -2.64 -4.44 0.00
N GLN A 86 -3.50 -5.35 -0.42
CA GLN A 86 -4.87 -5.00 -0.80
C GLN A 86 -5.77 -4.80 0.42
N GLN A 87 -6.84 -4.05 0.23
CA GLN A 87 -7.85 -3.77 1.25
C GLN A 87 -8.35 -5.04 1.94
N GLY A 88 -8.55 -4.96 3.27
CA GLY A 88 -9.12 -6.02 4.08
C GLY A 88 -8.12 -7.06 4.60
N GLY A 89 -6.80 -6.85 4.40
CA GLY A 89 -5.78 -7.75 4.94
C GLY A 89 -5.95 -9.17 4.43
N GLN A 90 -5.83 -9.36 3.11
CA GLN A 90 -6.08 -10.65 2.48
C GLN A 90 -4.99 -11.67 2.85
N VAL A 91 -5.43 -12.79 3.43
CA VAL A 91 -4.60 -13.93 3.80
C VAL A 91 -5.30 -15.24 3.42
N PHE A 92 -4.57 -16.32 3.34
CA PHE A 92 -5.13 -17.66 3.12
C PHE A 92 -5.76 -18.16 4.44
N GLN A 93 -7.05 -17.94 4.61
CA GLN A 93 -7.77 -18.18 5.86
C GLN A 93 -7.75 -19.65 6.31
N ASN A 94 -7.72 -20.59 5.37
CA ASN A 94 -7.69 -22.04 5.63
C ASN A 94 -6.28 -22.58 5.94
N LEU A 95 -5.29 -21.72 6.00
CA LEU A 95 -3.92 -22.06 6.34
C LEU A 95 -3.56 -21.47 7.71
N SER A 96 -2.57 -22.08 8.36
CA SER A 96 -1.98 -21.51 9.56
C SER A 96 -1.24 -20.20 9.25
N VAL A 97 -0.96 -19.42 10.28
CA VAL A 97 -0.13 -18.21 10.16
C VAL A 97 1.21 -18.55 9.54
N TRP A 98 1.83 -19.64 10.00
CA TRP A 98 3.13 -20.06 9.50
C TRP A 98 3.10 -20.44 8.01
N GLU A 99 2.10 -21.21 7.56
CA GLU A 99 1.94 -21.58 6.14
C GLU A 99 1.71 -20.36 5.24
N ASN A 100 0.94 -19.36 5.71
CA ASN A 100 0.82 -18.07 5.01
C ASN A 100 2.18 -17.40 4.81
N LEU A 101 3.01 -17.40 5.85
CA LEU A 101 4.36 -16.82 5.78
C LEU A 101 5.27 -17.65 4.87
N GLU A 102 5.24 -18.99 4.95
CA GLU A 102 6.02 -19.87 4.05
C GLU A 102 5.71 -19.61 2.57
N ILE A 103 4.44 -19.41 2.22
CA ILE A 103 4.04 -19.07 0.85
C ILE A 103 4.63 -17.71 0.42
N ALA A 104 4.57 -16.71 1.30
CA ALA A 104 5.02 -15.36 0.96
C ALA A 104 6.55 -15.22 0.89
N PHE A 105 7.27 -15.85 1.81
CA PHE A 105 8.73 -15.78 1.90
C PHE A 105 9.45 -16.73 0.94
N GLY A 106 8.83 -17.87 0.60
CA GLY A 106 9.47 -18.90 -0.22
C GLY A 106 10.83 -19.35 0.36
N SER A 107 11.86 -19.34 -0.46
CA SER A 107 13.23 -19.74 -0.06
C SER A 107 13.92 -18.75 0.89
N ASN A 108 13.43 -17.52 1.00
CA ASN A 108 14.05 -16.44 1.78
C ASN A 108 13.52 -16.37 3.23
N MET A 109 12.82 -17.42 3.70
CA MET A 109 12.10 -17.43 4.97
C MET A 109 12.95 -17.04 6.18
N ASN A 110 14.18 -17.53 6.29
CA ASN A 110 14.96 -17.37 7.51
C ASN A 110 15.44 -15.93 7.73
N ASP A 111 16.08 -15.31 6.75
CA ASP A 111 16.71 -14.00 6.91
C ASP A 111 15.67 -12.86 7.02
N SER A 112 14.67 -12.89 6.14
CA SER A 112 13.64 -11.84 6.11
C SER A 112 12.63 -11.98 7.27
N PHE A 113 12.34 -13.19 7.72
CA PHE A 113 11.43 -13.44 8.83
C PHE A 113 11.96 -12.86 10.14
N ASP A 114 13.25 -13.10 10.47
CA ASP A 114 13.86 -12.64 11.72
C ASP A 114 13.81 -11.10 11.84
N GLN A 115 14.00 -10.39 10.72
CA GLN A 115 13.89 -8.93 10.68
C GLN A 115 12.44 -8.47 10.93
N LEU A 116 11.46 -9.05 10.23
CA LEU A 116 10.05 -8.68 10.39
C LEU A 116 9.48 -9.12 11.75
N GLN A 117 10.00 -10.19 12.35
CA GLN A 117 9.61 -10.63 13.68
C GLN A 117 9.90 -9.58 14.76
N GLN A 118 10.97 -8.80 14.61
CA GLN A 118 11.31 -7.73 15.54
C GLN A 118 10.35 -6.53 15.42
N ILE A 119 9.79 -6.30 14.23
CA ILE A 119 8.97 -5.12 13.89
C ILE A 119 7.48 -5.40 14.08
N ILE A 120 6.99 -6.58 13.68
CA ILE A 120 5.55 -6.89 13.63
C ILE A 120 5.16 -7.68 14.89
N PRO A 121 4.35 -7.09 15.81
CA PRO A 121 4.04 -7.70 17.11
C PRO A 121 3.44 -9.11 17.01
N MET A 122 2.60 -9.35 16.01
CA MET A 122 1.98 -10.65 15.80
C MET A 122 3.00 -11.77 15.54
N LEU A 123 4.16 -11.46 14.93
CA LEU A 123 5.22 -12.42 14.63
C LEU A 123 6.15 -12.71 15.81
N GLN A 124 6.08 -11.94 16.89
CA GLN A 124 6.91 -12.13 18.11
C GLN A 124 6.55 -13.38 18.90
N LYS A 125 5.55 -14.12 18.47
CA LYS A 125 5.17 -15.42 19.01
C LYS A 125 6.16 -16.51 18.62
N SER A 126 6.16 -17.60 19.40
CA SER A 126 6.99 -18.76 19.06
C SER A 126 6.57 -19.35 17.70
N LYS A 127 7.53 -19.92 16.99
CA LYS A 127 7.28 -20.63 15.72
C LYS A 127 6.23 -21.74 15.89
N SER A 128 6.20 -22.42 17.04
CA SER A 128 5.19 -23.42 17.35
C SER A 128 3.80 -22.83 17.43
N GLU A 129 3.62 -21.68 18.08
CA GLU A 129 2.32 -21.00 18.14
C GLU A 129 1.84 -20.57 16.76
N LEU A 130 2.75 -20.00 15.93
CA LEU A 130 2.42 -19.55 14.58
C LEU A 130 2.01 -20.73 13.67
N LYS A 131 2.63 -21.90 13.84
CA LYS A 131 2.28 -23.14 13.10
C LYS A 131 0.91 -23.70 13.46
N HIS A 132 0.49 -23.56 14.71
CA HIS A 132 -0.79 -24.10 15.16
C HIS A 132 -1.95 -23.10 15.07
N LYS A 133 -1.66 -21.80 14.89
CA LYS A 133 -2.70 -20.78 14.81
C LYS A 133 -3.20 -20.63 13.40
N MET A 134 -4.45 -20.98 13.16
CA MET A 134 -5.13 -20.81 11.89
C MET A 134 -5.44 -19.33 11.62
N ALA A 135 -5.30 -18.90 10.36
CA ALA A 135 -5.48 -17.50 9.98
C ALA A 135 -6.94 -17.02 10.10
N ASP A 136 -7.94 -17.91 9.98
CA ASP A 136 -9.37 -17.61 10.22
C ASP A 136 -9.67 -17.24 11.69
N LYS A 137 -8.82 -17.64 12.64
CA LYS A 137 -8.94 -17.33 14.08
C LYS A 137 -8.22 -16.05 14.51
N LEU A 138 -7.66 -15.31 13.56
CA LEU A 138 -7.01 -14.03 13.84
C LEU A 138 -8.05 -12.92 14.07
N SER A 139 -7.74 -12.01 14.99
CA SER A 139 -8.46 -10.73 15.06
C SER A 139 -8.23 -9.92 13.78
N GLY A 140 -9.06 -8.91 13.51
CA GLY A 140 -8.87 -8.03 12.36
C GLY A 140 -7.47 -7.43 12.31
N GLY A 141 -6.98 -6.86 13.43
CA GLY A 141 -5.64 -6.30 13.52
C GLY A 141 -4.53 -7.32 13.27
N GLN A 142 -4.64 -8.51 13.85
CA GLN A 142 -3.68 -9.60 13.62
C GLN A 142 -3.65 -10.05 12.16
N ARG A 143 -4.82 -10.12 11.51
CA ARG A 143 -4.91 -10.48 10.09
C ARG A 143 -4.25 -9.42 9.21
N HIS A 144 -4.44 -8.13 9.50
CA HIS A 144 -3.76 -7.06 8.77
C HIS A 144 -2.24 -7.08 9.00
N GLN A 145 -1.77 -7.37 10.23
CA GLN A 145 -0.34 -7.55 10.50
C GLN A 145 0.24 -8.75 9.75
N LEU A 146 -0.49 -9.87 9.62
CA LEU A 146 -0.08 -11.01 8.79
C LEU A 146 0.01 -10.63 7.32
N ALA A 147 -1.01 -9.94 6.78
CA ALA A 147 -1.01 -9.47 5.40
C ALA A 147 0.14 -8.49 5.12
N LEU A 148 0.45 -7.60 6.07
CA LEU A 148 1.61 -6.71 5.98
C LEU A 148 2.92 -7.50 5.95
N ALA A 149 3.10 -8.49 6.83
CA ALA A 149 4.27 -9.36 6.84
C ALA A 149 4.46 -10.08 5.50
N MET A 150 3.37 -10.65 4.94
CA MET A 150 3.39 -11.29 3.62
C MET A 150 3.76 -10.31 2.51
N THR A 151 3.27 -9.07 2.58
CA THR A 151 3.59 -8.01 1.60
C THR A 151 5.06 -7.60 1.64
N LEU A 152 5.65 -7.60 2.83
CA LEU A 152 7.06 -7.25 3.07
C LEU A 152 8.04 -8.41 2.84
N ALA A 153 7.55 -9.65 2.73
CA ALA A 153 8.35 -10.87 2.66
C ALA A 153 9.40 -10.88 1.52
N THR A 154 9.10 -10.20 0.41
CA THR A 154 9.99 -10.11 -0.76
C THR A 154 11.05 -9.03 -0.66
N GLY A 155 11.10 -8.27 0.45
CA GLY A 155 12.01 -7.14 0.62
C GLY A 155 11.77 -6.00 -0.40
N PRO A 156 10.54 -5.50 -0.52
CA PRO A 156 10.21 -4.50 -1.54
C PRO A 156 10.87 -3.14 -1.26
N ARG A 157 11.17 -2.39 -2.32
CA ARG A 157 11.61 -0.99 -2.24
C ARG A 157 10.43 -0.02 -2.22
N LEU A 158 9.30 -0.40 -2.84
CA LEU A 158 8.04 0.34 -2.86
C LEU A 158 6.90 -0.56 -2.40
N VAL A 159 6.20 -0.16 -1.36
CA VAL A 159 4.99 -0.84 -0.89
C VAL A 159 3.78 0.04 -1.11
N ILE A 160 2.78 -0.51 -1.78
CA ILE A 160 1.46 0.10 -1.93
C ILE A 160 0.55 -0.49 -0.84
N LEU A 161 -0.02 0.36 0.00
CA LEU A 161 -0.95 -0.03 1.06
C LEU A 161 -2.34 0.51 0.71
N ASP A 162 -3.26 -0.39 0.35
CA ASP A 162 -4.63 -0.01 -0.03
C ASP A 162 -5.57 -0.15 1.17
N GLU A 163 -5.88 0.96 1.82
CA GLU A 163 -6.72 1.09 3.01
C GLU A 163 -6.32 0.11 4.14
N PRO A 164 -5.08 0.15 4.62
CA PRO A 164 -4.58 -0.81 5.62
C PRO A 164 -5.29 -0.71 6.96
N SER A 165 -6.02 0.37 7.21
CA SER A 165 -6.77 0.60 8.44
C SER A 165 -8.27 0.24 8.33
N ALA A 166 -8.76 -0.11 7.13
CA ALA A 166 -10.19 -0.33 6.90
C ALA A 166 -10.75 -1.50 7.73
N GLY A 167 -11.85 -1.23 8.43
CA GLY A 167 -12.53 -2.25 9.25
C GLY A 167 -11.83 -2.60 10.56
N LEU A 168 -10.77 -1.88 10.95
CA LEU A 168 -10.09 -2.04 12.22
C LEU A 168 -10.74 -1.21 13.33
N SER A 169 -10.64 -1.70 14.58
CA SER A 169 -10.95 -0.87 15.76
C SER A 169 -9.95 0.28 15.89
N PRO A 170 -10.31 1.40 16.58
CA PRO A 170 -9.39 2.52 16.76
C PRO A 170 -8.03 2.14 17.30
N ILE A 171 -7.98 1.23 18.28
CA ILE A 171 -6.73 0.73 18.88
C ILE A 171 -5.90 -0.01 17.83
N ALA A 172 -6.52 -0.89 17.04
CA ALA A 172 -5.81 -1.64 16.00
C ALA A 172 -5.33 -0.74 14.84
N VAL A 173 -6.03 0.37 14.57
CA VAL A 173 -5.57 1.40 13.63
C VAL A 173 -4.28 2.03 14.16
N ASP A 174 -4.24 2.46 15.42
CA ASP A 174 -3.06 3.08 16.03
C ASP A 174 -1.86 2.12 16.07
N GLU A 175 -2.10 0.85 16.40
CA GLU A 175 -1.09 -0.21 16.34
C GLU A 175 -0.55 -0.39 14.91
N MET A 176 -1.43 -0.43 13.89
CA MET A 176 -1.02 -0.57 12.48
C MET A 176 -0.12 0.58 12.04
N TYR A 177 -0.50 1.82 12.32
CA TYR A 177 0.32 2.98 11.95
C TYR A 177 1.65 3.04 12.73
N SER A 178 1.68 2.56 13.98
CA SER A 178 2.92 2.41 14.74
C SER A 178 3.86 1.40 14.08
N VAL A 179 3.33 0.25 13.64
CA VAL A 179 4.10 -0.75 12.89
C VAL A 179 4.59 -0.18 11.56
N LEU A 180 3.74 0.51 10.80
CA LEU A 180 4.13 1.11 9.52
C LEU A 180 5.25 2.15 9.67
N LYS A 181 5.25 2.92 10.77
CA LYS A 181 6.32 3.87 11.08
C LYS A 181 7.66 3.15 11.28
N ILE A 182 7.68 2.08 12.10
CA ILE A 182 8.89 1.28 12.33
C ILE A 182 9.36 0.63 11.02
N VAL A 183 8.43 0.02 10.25
CA VAL A 183 8.72 -0.56 8.93
C VAL A 183 9.43 0.44 8.02
N ARG A 184 8.90 1.67 7.92
CA ARG A 184 9.49 2.72 7.10
C ARG A 184 10.88 3.13 7.60
N GLU A 185 11.04 3.33 8.91
CA GLU A 185 12.29 3.81 9.52
C GLU A 185 13.39 2.75 9.48
N GLU A 186 13.08 1.49 9.81
CA GLU A 186 14.07 0.41 9.89
C GLU A 186 14.40 -0.21 8.52
N LEU A 187 13.39 -0.40 7.66
CA LEU A 187 13.58 -1.05 6.36
C LEU A 187 13.85 -0.06 5.22
N LYS A 188 13.77 1.25 5.47
CA LYS A 188 13.96 2.33 4.47
C LYS A 188 13.07 2.18 3.23
N ILE A 189 11.87 1.64 3.41
CA ILE A 189 10.92 1.37 2.33
C ILE A 189 10.16 2.65 1.94
N THR A 190 9.97 2.84 0.64
CA THR A 190 9.05 3.85 0.09
C THR A 190 7.62 3.36 0.24
N ILE A 191 6.70 4.23 0.66
CA ILE A 191 5.30 3.85 0.91
C ILE A 191 4.36 4.72 0.07
N LEU A 192 3.51 4.07 -0.73
CA LEU A 192 2.33 4.68 -1.32
C LEU A 192 1.11 4.24 -0.50
N LEU A 193 0.63 5.13 0.37
CA LEU A 193 -0.51 4.88 1.24
C LEU A 193 -1.79 5.39 0.60
N ILE A 194 -2.69 4.49 0.27
CA ILE A 194 -4.05 4.79 -0.18
C ILE A 194 -4.97 4.74 1.03
N GLU A 195 -5.60 5.86 1.37
CA GLU A 195 -6.42 5.95 2.58
C GLU A 195 -7.66 6.80 2.40
N GLN A 196 -8.70 6.42 3.15
CA GLN A 196 -9.91 7.21 3.31
C GLN A 196 -9.84 8.07 4.58
N ASN A 197 -9.09 7.61 5.58
CA ASN A 197 -8.88 8.36 6.83
C ASN A 197 -7.82 9.46 6.61
N VAL A 198 -8.31 10.63 6.24
CA VAL A 198 -7.47 11.80 5.91
C VAL A 198 -6.53 12.17 7.04
N ALA A 199 -7.00 12.17 8.28
CA ALA A 199 -6.19 12.56 9.44
C ALA A 199 -5.00 11.61 9.66
N LYS A 200 -5.22 10.30 9.49
CA LYS A 200 -4.16 9.29 9.58
C LYS A 200 -3.17 9.40 8.43
N ALA A 201 -3.66 9.55 7.19
CA ALA A 201 -2.79 9.73 6.03
C ALA A 201 -1.89 10.96 6.17
N ILE A 202 -2.47 12.10 6.58
CA ILE A 202 -1.71 13.35 6.78
C ILE A 202 -0.69 13.23 7.90
N GLY A 203 -1.02 12.53 8.99
CA GLY A 203 -0.13 12.34 10.14
C GLY A 203 1.03 11.38 9.87
N PHE A 204 0.91 10.53 8.84
CA PHE A 204 1.90 9.53 8.50
C PHE A 204 2.76 9.90 7.28
N CYS A 205 2.16 10.51 6.24
CA CYS A 205 2.80 10.77 4.96
C CYS A 205 3.54 12.12 4.92
N ASP A 206 4.65 12.15 4.19
CA ASP A 206 5.42 13.38 3.93
C ASP A 206 4.65 14.30 2.98
N THR A 207 4.08 13.72 1.92
CA THR A 207 3.30 14.43 0.91
C THR A 207 1.95 13.77 0.70
N GLY A 208 1.00 14.52 0.12
CA GLY A 208 -0.34 14.04 -0.16
C GLY A 208 -0.81 14.40 -1.55
N ILE A 209 -1.63 13.54 -2.12
CA ILE A 209 -2.33 13.73 -3.38
C ILE A 209 -3.81 13.45 -3.15
N LEU A 210 -4.65 14.43 -3.47
CA LEU A 210 -6.09 14.22 -3.51
C LEU A 210 -6.47 13.63 -4.87
N LEU A 211 -7.09 12.46 -4.84
CA LEU A 211 -7.68 11.86 -6.03
C LEU A 211 -9.18 12.19 -6.08
N ARG A 212 -9.60 12.95 -7.09
CA ARG A 212 -10.98 13.37 -7.31
C ARG A 212 -11.43 13.03 -8.73
N GLN A 213 -12.45 12.18 -8.83
CA GLN A 213 -13.02 11.74 -10.12
C GLN A 213 -12.00 11.23 -11.14
N GLY A 214 -10.94 10.56 -10.63
CA GLY A 214 -9.87 9.99 -11.46
C GLY A 214 -8.72 10.94 -11.78
N GLU A 215 -8.75 12.18 -11.29
CA GLU A 215 -7.70 13.18 -11.48
C GLU A 215 -6.90 13.40 -10.19
N ALA A 216 -5.60 13.60 -10.29
CA ALA A 216 -4.69 13.84 -9.18
C ALA A 216 -4.48 15.33 -8.94
N ILE A 217 -4.67 15.76 -7.69
CA ILE A 217 -4.42 17.12 -7.23
C ILE A 217 -3.37 17.07 -6.12
N SER A 218 -2.21 17.66 -6.35
CA SER A 218 -1.14 17.70 -5.35
C SER A 218 -1.55 18.56 -4.16
N LEU A 219 -1.37 18.04 -2.94
CA LEU A 219 -1.60 18.76 -1.69
C LEU A 219 -0.29 19.39 -1.23
N LEU A 220 -0.03 20.61 -1.67
CA LEU A 220 1.09 21.40 -1.19
C LEU A 220 0.80 21.92 0.23
N SER A 221 1.86 22.23 1.01
CA SER A 221 1.75 22.70 2.39
C SER A 221 0.80 23.90 2.55
N ASP A 222 0.80 24.80 1.57
CA ASP A 222 0.11 26.09 1.65
C ASP A 222 -1.41 26.00 1.38
N ASN A 223 -1.89 24.95 0.70
CA ASN A 223 -3.31 24.78 0.37
C ASN A 223 -3.93 23.47 0.92
N LYS A 224 -3.15 22.67 1.63
CA LYS A 224 -3.53 21.34 2.10
C LYS A 224 -4.83 21.33 2.90
N LEU A 225 -4.95 22.23 3.89
CA LEU A 225 -6.12 22.31 4.76
C LEU A 225 -7.37 22.82 4.01
N GLU A 226 -7.21 23.79 3.13
CA GLU A 226 -8.31 24.35 2.35
C GLU A 226 -8.91 23.30 1.40
N ILE A 227 -8.06 22.60 0.63
CA ILE A 227 -8.49 21.54 -0.30
C ILE A 227 -9.20 20.42 0.46
N ILE A 228 -8.65 19.98 1.60
CA ILE A 228 -9.24 18.93 2.42
C ILE A 228 -10.58 19.36 3.00
N ASN A 229 -10.69 20.57 3.53
CA ASN A 229 -11.93 21.08 4.10
C ASN A 229 -13.03 21.16 3.02
N ASN A 230 -12.72 21.67 1.84
CA ASN A 230 -13.68 21.78 0.74
C ASN A 230 -14.16 20.41 0.23
N GLU A 231 -13.27 19.41 0.18
CA GLU A 231 -13.60 18.08 -0.35
C GLU A 231 -14.34 17.19 0.67
N PHE A 232 -13.91 17.20 1.93
CA PHE A 232 -14.39 16.24 2.93
C PHE A 232 -15.38 16.82 3.94
N PHE A 233 -15.35 18.12 4.20
CA PHE A 233 -16.16 18.71 5.27
C PHE A 233 -17.19 19.72 4.78
N ASN A 234 -17.23 20.08 3.48
CA ASN A 234 -18.16 21.08 2.91
C ASN A 234 -18.23 22.37 3.72
N ILE A 235 -17.13 22.83 4.28
CA ILE A 235 -17.06 24.08 5.02
C ILE A 235 -16.85 25.19 3.98
N HIS A 236 -17.97 25.85 3.62
CA HIS A 236 -17.98 27.06 2.80
C HIS A 236 -17.77 28.28 3.66
#